data_7989ffab5488c35e8c8d04ce631a54da
#
_entry.id   7989ffab5488c35e8c8d04ce631a54da
#
_cell.length_a   1.000
_cell.length_b   1.000
_cell.length_c   1.000
_cell.angle_alpha   90.00
_cell.angle_beta   90.00
_cell.angle_gamma   90.00
#
_symmetry.space_group_name_H-M   'P 1'
#
loop_
_entity.id
_entity.type
_entity.pdbx_description
1 polymer ?
#
loop_
_entity_poly.entity_id
_entity_poly.type
_entity_poly.pdbx_seq_one_letter_code
_entity_poly.pdbx_strand_id
1 'polypeptide(L)'
;MRHSVVGRAGLGGGAVGVLLAAGLALAPVASAGPPGVAPVSERCSPGWVCGWTGASYTGVVSPVAVDMPWYPETTAYVGLNGGVSVWNGPGTWRARDGVWGRCVTVYSKTHYKGDALTLRPGQGIDRLPAAFGNIRSNRFHTCRVG
;
A
#
# COMPACT_ATOMS: atom_id res chain seq x y z
N MET A 1 -63.31 -60.21 13.39
CA MET A 1 -62.44 -61.01 14.28
C MET A 1 -61.14 -60.23 14.44
N ARG A 2 -61.01 -59.56 15.58
CA ARG A 2 -60.00 -59.80 16.65
C ARG A 2 -58.57 -59.87 16.08
N HIS A 3 -57.56 -59.07 16.48
CA HIS A 3 -57.15 -58.72 17.83
C HIS A 3 -56.22 -57.46 17.77
N SER A 4 -56.42 -56.63 18.77
CA SER A 4 -55.43 -55.64 19.24
C SER A 4 -54.17 -56.35 19.78
N VAL A 5 -52.98 -55.73 19.61
CA VAL A 5 -51.93 -55.80 20.62
C VAL A 5 -51.21 -54.43 20.69
N VAL A 6 -51.23 -53.94 21.91
CA VAL A 6 -50.52 -52.76 22.43
C VAL A 6 -49.09 -53.17 22.74
N GLY A 7 -48.12 -52.27 22.47
CA GLY A 7 -46.73 -52.45 22.88
C GLY A 7 -45.95 -51.14 22.80
N ARG A 8 -45.98 -50.38 23.82
CA ARG A 8 -45.04 -49.74 24.76
C ARG A 8 -43.77 -49.11 24.16
N ALA A 9 -43.74 -47.82 24.42
CA ALA A 9 -42.68 -46.93 24.85
C ALA A 9 -41.20 -47.42 24.78
N GLY A 10 -40.40 -46.59 24.13
CA GLY A 10 -38.94 -46.51 24.24
C GLY A 10 -38.51 -45.09 24.12
N LEU A 11 -38.32 -44.42 25.25
CA LEU A 11 -37.62 -43.16 25.37
C LEU A 11 -36.13 -43.41 25.05
N GLY A 12 -35.62 -42.83 23.97
CA GLY A 12 -34.21 -42.80 23.65
C GLY A 12 -33.86 -41.39 23.26
N GLY A 13 -33.46 -40.58 24.23
CA GLY A 13 -32.91 -39.26 24.00
C GLY A 13 -31.56 -39.33 23.27
N GLY A 14 -31.52 -38.82 22.07
CA GLY A 14 -30.30 -38.54 21.34
C GLY A 14 -30.25 -37.02 21.09
N ALA A 15 -29.63 -36.31 22.00
CA ALA A 15 -29.26 -34.93 21.77
C ALA A 15 -28.21 -34.85 20.68
N VAL A 16 -28.62 -34.54 19.45
CA VAL A 16 -27.72 -34.18 18.39
C VAL A 16 -27.23 -32.77 18.69
N GLY A 17 -26.09 -32.69 19.35
CA GLY A 17 -25.35 -31.45 19.52
C GLY A 17 -24.87 -30.92 18.17
N VAL A 18 -25.57 -29.96 17.64
CA VAL A 18 -25.05 -29.14 16.52
C VAL A 18 -23.91 -28.31 17.06
N LEU A 19 -22.67 -28.76 16.83
CA LEU A 19 -21.48 -27.95 17.01
C LEU A 19 -21.49 -26.91 15.91
N LEU A 20 -22.03 -25.74 16.21
CA LEU A 20 -21.77 -24.53 15.45
C LEU A 20 -20.30 -24.18 15.62
N ALA A 21 -19.45 -24.63 14.68
CA ALA A 21 -18.11 -24.12 14.54
C ALA A 21 -18.24 -22.64 14.10
N ALA A 22 -18.22 -21.73 15.06
CA ALA A 22 -18.04 -20.33 14.79
C ALA A 22 -16.62 -20.14 14.23
N GLY A 23 -16.51 -20.15 12.90
CA GLY A 23 -15.30 -19.74 12.22
C GLY A 23 -15.02 -18.27 12.53
N LEU A 24 -14.10 -18.03 13.44
CA LEU A 24 -13.53 -16.71 13.64
C LEU A 24 -12.76 -16.36 12.36
N ALA A 25 -13.41 -15.66 11.45
CA ALA A 25 -12.73 -14.99 10.35
C ALA A 25 -11.80 -13.95 10.99
N LEU A 26 -10.52 -14.24 11.03
CA LEU A 26 -9.49 -13.26 11.33
C LEU A 26 -9.50 -12.25 10.19
N ALA A 27 -10.19 -11.14 10.40
CA ALA A 27 -10.07 -9.99 9.52
C ALA A 27 -8.59 -9.55 9.52
N PRO A 28 -7.99 -9.26 8.34
CA PRO A 28 -6.66 -8.71 8.31
C PRO A 28 -6.67 -7.39 9.09
N VAL A 29 -5.92 -7.34 10.18
CA VAL A 29 -5.66 -6.09 10.91
C VAL A 29 -4.86 -5.20 9.95
N ALA A 30 -5.52 -4.20 9.37
CA ALA A 30 -4.82 -3.12 8.74
C ALA A 30 -3.88 -2.53 9.80
N SER A 31 -2.58 -2.49 9.51
CA SER A 31 -1.60 -1.85 10.40
C SER A 31 -1.96 -0.38 10.51
N ALA A 32 -2.68 -0.01 11.55
CA ALA A 32 -2.93 1.37 11.88
C ALA A 32 -1.58 2.00 12.25
N GLY A 33 -1.20 3.07 11.56
CA GLY A 33 -0.06 3.89 11.97
C GLY A 33 -0.23 4.43 13.39
N PRO A 34 0.79 5.11 13.93
CA PRO A 34 0.72 5.72 15.26
C PRO A 34 -0.56 6.57 15.42
N PRO A 35 -1.21 6.55 16.60
CA PRO A 35 -2.43 7.33 16.84
C PRO A 35 -2.21 8.81 16.50
N GLY A 36 -3.06 9.38 15.66
CA GLY A 36 -3.01 10.79 15.27
C GLY A 36 -2.19 11.12 14.02
N VAL A 37 -1.56 10.13 13.38
CA VAL A 37 -0.88 10.33 12.08
C VAL A 37 -1.77 9.81 10.96
N ALA A 38 -2.09 10.68 10.00
CA ALA A 38 -2.86 10.31 8.83
C ALA A 38 -2.16 9.18 8.03
N PRO A 39 -2.90 8.28 7.39
CA PRO A 39 -2.34 7.28 6.48
C PRO A 39 -1.43 7.93 5.42
N VAL A 40 -0.42 7.21 4.96
CA VAL A 40 0.51 7.73 3.95
C VAL A 40 -0.20 8.20 2.68
N SER A 41 -1.26 7.53 2.28
CA SER A 41 -2.10 7.90 1.13
C SER A 41 -2.79 9.27 1.28
N GLU A 42 -3.04 9.73 2.49
CA GLU A 42 -3.62 11.04 2.78
C GLU A 42 -2.56 12.13 2.93
N ARG A 43 -1.30 11.74 3.18
CA ARG A 43 -0.18 12.67 3.34
C ARG A 43 0.56 12.95 2.04
N CYS A 44 0.17 12.30 0.95
CA CYS A 44 0.74 12.50 -0.37
C CYS A 44 -0.39 12.63 -1.39
N SER A 45 -0.59 13.83 -1.89
CA SER A 45 -1.69 14.17 -2.80
C SER A 45 -1.65 13.37 -4.11
N PRO A 46 -2.81 13.19 -4.77
CA PRO A 46 -2.87 12.57 -6.08
C PRO A 46 -1.94 13.25 -7.08
N GLY A 47 -1.18 12.45 -7.83
CA GLY A 47 -0.25 12.95 -8.84
C GLY A 47 1.07 13.50 -8.31
N TRP A 48 1.32 13.40 -6.99
CA TRP A 48 2.58 13.78 -6.35
C TRP A 48 3.39 12.53 -5.98
N VAL A 49 4.69 12.66 -5.94
CA VAL A 49 5.58 11.74 -5.24
C VAL A 49 6.10 12.41 -3.99
N CYS A 50 6.09 11.70 -2.89
CA CYS A 50 6.52 12.24 -1.60
C CYS A 50 7.65 11.37 -1.03
N GLY A 51 8.68 12.02 -0.53
CA GLY A 51 9.76 11.39 0.21
C GLY A 51 9.72 11.78 1.69
N TRP A 52 10.20 10.91 2.54
CA TRP A 52 10.33 11.13 3.98
C TRP A 52 11.76 10.88 4.44
N THR A 53 12.21 11.64 5.40
CA THR A 53 13.56 11.50 5.96
C THR A 53 13.74 10.25 6.83
N GLY A 54 12.65 9.62 7.22
CA GLY A 54 12.64 8.37 7.99
C GLY A 54 12.05 7.20 7.22
N ALA A 55 12.33 5.98 7.67
CA ALA A 55 11.71 4.78 7.15
C ALA A 55 10.22 4.74 7.49
N SER A 56 9.47 3.89 6.78
CA SER A 56 8.03 3.72 7.01
C SER A 56 7.26 5.03 6.99
N TYR A 57 7.67 5.93 6.09
CA TYR A 57 7.01 7.22 5.85
C TYR A 57 6.96 8.12 7.08
N THR A 58 8.05 8.15 7.85
CA THR A 58 8.21 8.97 9.06
C THR A 58 9.16 10.14 8.83
N GLY A 59 9.17 11.07 9.78
CA GLY A 59 10.02 12.26 9.70
C GLY A 59 9.43 13.36 8.82
N VAL A 60 10.30 14.16 8.23
CA VAL A 60 9.91 15.29 7.38
C VAL A 60 9.50 14.78 6.01
N VAL A 61 8.37 15.24 5.49
CA VAL A 61 7.87 14.94 4.15
C VAL A 61 8.25 16.03 3.17
N SER A 62 8.66 15.65 1.96
CA SER A 62 8.87 16.55 0.85
C SER A 62 8.08 16.07 -0.37
N PRO A 63 7.04 16.81 -0.80
CA PRO A 63 6.23 16.49 -1.96
C PRO A 63 6.84 17.07 -3.24
N VAL A 64 6.76 16.31 -4.35
CA VAL A 64 7.22 16.71 -5.68
C VAL A 64 6.15 16.35 -6.71
N ALA A 65 5.77 17.29 -7.57
CA ALA A 65 4.73 17.10 -8.58
C ALA A 65 5.22 17.19 -10.03
N VAL A 66 6.52 17.44 -10.22
CA VAL A 66 7.13 17.66 -11.54
C VAL A 66 8.35 16.78 -11.75
N ASP A 67 8.76 16.64 -13.00
CA ASP A 67 10.02 16.00 -13.33
C ASP A 67 11.18 16.83 -12.81
N MET A 68 12.10 16.18 -12.10
CA MET A 68 13.30 16.82 -11.59
C MET A 68 14.53 16.10 -12.15
N PRO A 69 15.27 16.72 -13.08
CA PRO A 69 16.46 16.10 -13.64
C PRO A 69 17.62 16.01 -12.65
N TRP A 70 17.58 16.78 -11.60
CA TRP A 70 18.58 16.74 -10.53
C TRP A 70 18.05 17.34 -9.23
N TYR A 71 18.50 16.82 -8.12
CA TYR A 71 18.34 17.39 -6.80
C TYR A 71 19.70 17.90 -6.30
N PRO A 72 19.76 19.10 -5.69
CA PRO A 72 21.02 19.61 -5.15
C PRO A 72 21.63 18.68 -4.11
N GLU A 73 22.96 18.57 -4.11
CA GLU A 73 23.70 17.95 -3.01
C GLU A 73 23.86 18.98 -1.88
N THR A 74 22.83 19.12 -1.07
CA THR A 74 22.87 19.99 0.09
C THR A 74 22.70 19.18 1.37
N THR A 75 23.09 19.74 2.48
CA THR A 75 22.80 19.18 3.80
C THR A 75 21.32 19.32 4.18
N ALA A 76 20.59 20.17 3.49
CA ALA A 76 19.16 20.33 3.64
C ALA A 76 18.40 19.29 2.82
N TYR A 77 17.29 18.80 3.37
CA TYR A 77 16.37 17.93 2.65
C TYR A 77 15.63 18.72 1.57
N VAL A 78 15.94 18.45 0.32
CA VAL A 78 15.36 19.15 -0.82
C VAL A 78 14.77 18.14 -1.81
N GLY A 79 13.50 18.28 -2.09
CA GLY A 79 12.79 17.35 -2.96
C GLY A 79 12.82 15.93 -2.40
N LEU A 80 13.29 14.98 -3.18
CA LEU A 80 13.42 13.58 -2.74
C LEU A 80 14.84 13.21 -2.28
N ASN A 81 15.79 14.13 -2.40
CA ASN A 81 17.18 13.89 -1.95
C ASN A 81 17.23 13.78 -0.43
N GLY A 82 17.91 12.76 0.08
CA GLY A 82 17.96 12.45 1.52
C GLY A 82 16.71 11.71 2.03
N GLY A 83 15.75 11.42 1.17
CA GLY A 83 14.62 10.58 1.53
C GLY A 83 15.03 9.14 1.82
N VAL A 84 14.46 8.55 2.85
CA VAL A 84 14.67 7.15 3.25
C VAL A 84 13.51 6.29 2.78
N SER A 85 12.30 6.83 2.76
CA SER A 85 11.12 6.20 2.19
C SER A 85 10.45 7.12 1.18
N VAL A 86 9.73 6.53 0.23
CA VAL A 86 9.09 7.25 -0.87
C VAL A 86 7.74 6.64 -1.21
N TRP A 87 6.76 7.48 -1.55
CA TRP A 87 5.41 7.06 -1.93
C TRP A 87 4.94 7.85 -3.14
N ASN A 88 4.38 7.16 -4.12
CA ASN A 88 3.68 7.79 -5.23
C ASN A 88 2.21 7.95 -4.85
N GLY A 89 1.73 9.17 -4.80
CA GLY A 89 0.35 9.48 -4.44
C GLY A 89 -0.67 8.77 -5.33
N PRO A 90 -1.90 8.58 -4.85
CA PRO A 90 -2.96 7.97 -5.65
C PRO A 90 -3.28 8.84 -6.88
N GLY A 91 -3.95 8.26 -7.85
CA GLY A 91 -4.38 8.98 -9.05
C GLY A 91 -4.36 8.08 -10.26
N THR A 92 -5.54 7.61 -10.61
CA THR A 92 -5.79 6.77 -11.78
C THR A 92 -6.95 7.35 -12.57
N TRP A 93 -7.00 7.07 -13.86
CA TRP A 93 -8.13 7.39 -14.72
C TRP A 93 -8.46 6.22 -15.62
N ARG A 94 -9.71 6.15 -16.07
CA ARG A 94 -10.15 5.16 -17.04
C ARG A 94 -10.05 5.72 -18.44
N ALA A 95 -9.46 4.90 -19.33
CA ALA A 95 -9.49 5.14 -20.77
C ALA A 95 -10.14 3.94 -21.47
N ARG A 96 -10.36 4.05 -22.77
CA ARG A 96 -11.03 3.00 -23.55
C ARG A 96 -10.32 1.65 -23.48
N ASP A 97 -9.01 1.64 -23.34
CA ASP A 97 -8.12 0.47 -23.38
C ASP A 97 -7.63 0.02 -21.98
N GLY A 98 -8.16 0.61 -20.92
CA GLY A 98 -7.81 0.19 -19.55
C GLY A 98 -7.80 1.29 -18.51
N VAL A 99 -7.21 0.97 -17.36
CA VAL A 99 -6.97 1.92 -16.28
C VAL A 99 -5.52 2.39 -16.34
N TRP A 100 -5.34 3.67 -16.33
CA TRP A 100 -4.05 4.35 -16.43
C TRP A 100 -3.77 5.15 -15.17
N GLY A 101 -2.52 5.42 -14.92
CA GLY A 101 -2.10 6.22 -13.79
C GLY A 101 -0.82 7.00 -14.08
N ARG A 102 -0.49 7.91 -13.17
CA ARG A 102 0.76 8.65 -13.19
C ARG A 102 1.79 7.89 -12.38
N CYS A 103 2.61 7.09 -13.05
CA CYS A 103 3.76 6.46 -12.46
C CYS A 103 4.90 7.46 -12.27
N VAL A 104 5.78 7.18 -11.34
CA VAL A 104 7.04 7.91 -11.15
C VAL A 104 8.20 6.93 -11.12
N THR A 105 9.27 7.26 -11.82
CA THR A 105 10.55 6.58 -11.69
C THR A 105 11.51 7.50 -10.96
N VAL A 106 12.10 7.00 -9.89
CA VAL A 106 13.15 7.67 -9.13
C VAL A 106 14.50 7.05 -9.49
N TYR A 107 15.53 7.87 -9.53
CA TYR A 107 16.88 7.47 -10.00
C TYR A 107 17.93 7.82 -8.97
N SER A 108 18.94 6.96 -8.85
CA SER A 108 20.07 7.13 -7.92
C SER A 108 21.12 8.14 -8.40
N LYS A 109 21.03 8.58 -9.65
CA LYS A 109 21.91 9.61 -10.23
C LYS A 109 21.08 10.72 -10.88
N THR A 110 21.73 11.85 -11.13
CA THR A 110 21.14 12.98 -11.86
C THR A 110 20.85 12.61 -13.32
N HIS A 111 19.97 13.40 -13.94
CA HIS A 111 19.60 13.28 -15.36
C HIS A 111 19.05 11.90 -15.72
N TYR A 112 18.23 11.32 -14.79
CA TYR A 112 17.53 10.05 -15.01
C TYR A 112 18.45 8.87 -15.26
N LYS A 113 19.58 8.82 -14.58
CA LYS A 113 20.61 7.78 -14.70
C LYS A 113 20.76 6.98 -13.41
N GLY A 114 21.57 5.92 -13.49
CA GLY A 114 21.84 5.02 -12.36
C GLY A 114 20.74 4.01 -12.15
N ASP A 115 20.64 3.51 -10.92
CA ASP A 115 19.59 2.59 -10.53
C ASP A 115 18.23 3.30 -10.56
N ALA A 116 17.20 2.59 -10.97
CA ALA A 116 15.87 3.13 -11.15
C ALA A 116 14.83 2.27 -10.41
N LEU A 117 13.90 2.93 -9.74
CA LEU A 117 12.76 2.30 -9.09
C LEU A 117 11.49 2.99 -9.56
N THR A 118 10.55 2.22 -10.10
CA THR A 118 9.29 2.74 -10.61
C THR A 118 8.17 2.43 -9.64
N LEU A 119 7.43 3.46 -9.26
CA LEU A 119 6.27 3.38 -8.38
C LEU A 119 5.00 3.68 -9.17
N ARG A 120 4.02 2.79 -9.07
CA ARG A 120 2.67 3.02 -9.56
C ARG A 120 1.90 3.94 -8.60
N PRO A 121 0.80 4.57 -9.02
CA PRO A 121 -0.07 5.31 -8.12
C PRO A 121 -0.48 4.46 -6.90
N GLY A 122 -0.32 5.03 -5.70
CA GLY A 122 -0.61 4.34 -4.45
C GLY A 122 0.42 3.28 -4.05
N GLN A 123 1.58 3.25 -4.68
CA GLN A 123 2.71 2.40 -4.30
C GLN A 123 3.80 3.20 -3.60
N GLY A 124 4.51 2.53 -2.69
CA GLY A 124 5.65 3.13 -2.01
C GLY A 124 6.72 2.11 -1.66
N ILE A 125 7.83 2.64 -1.20
CA ILE A 125 8.96 1.91 -0.64
C ILE A 125 9.18 2.47 0.75
N ASP A 126 8.94 1.64 1.76
CA ASP A 126 9.04 2.02 3.17
C ASP A 126 10.48 2.26 3.64
N ARG A 127 11.44 1.70 2.91
CA ARG A 127 12.87 1.95 3.06
C ARG A 127 13.60 1.71 1.74
N LEU A 128 14.24 2.74 1.23
CA LEU A 128 15.08 2.58 0.03
C LEU A 128 16.20 1.57 0.30
N PRO A 129 16.50 0.68 -0.68
CA PRO A 129 17.63 -0.23 -0.57
C PRO A 129 18.94 0.52 -0.34
N ALA A 130 19.79 0.04 0.56
CA ALA A 130 21.07 0.70 0.86
C ALA A 130 21.93 0.88 -0.41
N ALA A 131 21.91 -0.09 -1.34
CA ALA A 131 22.64 -0.02 -2.60
C ALA A 131 22.11 1.06 -3.55
N PHE A 132 20.85 1.48 -3.42
CA PHE A 132 20.29 2.57 -4.22
C PHE A 132 20.88 3.93 -3.83
N GLY A 133 21.14 4.12 -2.55
CA GLY A 133 21.63 5.39 -2.02
C GLY A 133 20.54 6.45 -2.00
N ASN A 134 20.88 7.67 -2.45
CA ASN A 134 19.94 8.79 -2.48
C ASN A 134 19.18 8.87 -3.81
N ILE A 135 17.96 9.41 -3.75
CA ILE A 135 17.24 9.81 -4.95
C ILE A 135 17.84 11.13 -5.47
N ARG A 136 18.32 11.10 -6.71
CA ARG A 136 19.02 12.23 -7.34
C ARG A 136 18.25 12.88 -8.48
N SER A 137 17.26 12.18 -9.02
CA SER A 137 16.32 12.67 -10.02
C SER A 137 15.04 11.84 -10.01
N ASN A 138 13.96 12.40 -10.55
CA ASN A 138 12.72 11.67 -10.78
C ASN A 138 12.05 12.09 -12.07
N ARG A 139 11.30 11.16 -12.65
CA ARG A 139 10.51 11.41 -13.86
C ARG A 139 9.14 10.76 -13.74
N PHE A 140 8.11 11.55 -14.02
CA PHE A 140 6.75 11.04 -14.15
C PHE A 140 6.47 10.51 -15.55
N HIS A 141 5.65 9.52 -15.65
CA HIS A 141 5.17 8.99 -16.92
C HIS A 141 3.83 8.30 -16.78
N THR A 142 3.09 8.22 -17.87
CA THR A 142 1.85 7.47 -17.91
C THR A 142 2.16 5.98 -17.89
N CYS A 143 1.40 5.23 -17.09
CA CYS A 143 1.52 3.79 -17.00
C CYS A 143 0.16 3.13 -16.90
N ARG A 144 0.07 1.91 -17.40
CA ARG A 144 -1.11 1.08 -17.25
C ARG A 144 -1.10 0.41 -15.88
N VAL A 145 -2.22 0.49 -15.15
CA VAL A 145 -2.33 -0.02 -13.77
C VAL A 145 -3.39 -1.10 -13.62
N GLY A 146 -4.16 -1.36 -14.65
CA GLY A 146 -5.18 -2.41 -14.67
C GLY A 146 -5.68 -2.70 -16.05
#